data_54d5d6b73d265640750e876b253078de
#
_entry.id   54d5d6b73d265640750e876b253078de
#
_cell.length_a   1.000
_cell.length_b   1.000
_cell.length_c   1.000
_cell.angle_alpha   90.00
_cell.angle_beta   90.00
_cell.angle_gamma   90.00
#
_symmetry.space_group_name_H-M   'P 1'
#
loop_
_entity.id
_entity.type
_entity.pdbx_description
1 polymer ?
#
loop_
_entity_poly.entity_id
_entity_poly.type
_entity_poly.pdbx_seq_one_letter_code
_entity_poly.pdbx_strand_id
1 'polypeptide(L)'
;MSFDPLGLPAALVRAVSDAGYAQPTDVQSRAIPAALQGVDLRVSSSTGSGKTAAFVLPALARVLAARNDPAKRRDKGIVHGPRVLVLAPTRELALQVANATTVYGRHVPGLRVATVVGGVPYGAQLKALRGPLDVLIATPGRLMDHMANGKAVLANVELFVLDEADRMLDMGFIDDINHIASFLPPQGQGRQTLMFSATFAGAVGQLARNMLKPDAQTISVATHTSTHENIEQRLHWADDARHKHALLEHLLTGVDMEQALVFTSTQRDADWLADRLADIGHQVASLHGG
;
A
#
# COMPACT_ATOMS: atom_id res chain seq x y z
N MET A 1 9.17 14.53 18.18
CA MET A 1 9.77 13.24 18.62
C MET A 1 10.64 12.75 17.47
N SER A 2 11.87 12.27 17.72
CA SER A 2 12.72 11.69 16.68
C SER A 2 12.33 10.22 16.42
N PHE A 3 12.96 9.58 15.41
CA PHE A 3 12.78 8.14 15.15
C PHE A 3 13.56 7.24 16.14
N ASP A 4 14.49 7.80 16.92
CA ASP A 4 15.34 7.04 17.86
C ASP A 4 14.54 6.23 18.90
N PRO A 5 13.44 6.75 19.51
CA PRO A 5 12.68 6.00 20.51
C PRO A 5 11.87 4.83 19.94
N LEU A 6 11.75 4.70 18.61
CA LEU A 6 10.92 3.66 18.00
C LEU A 6 11.56 2.27 18.01
N GLY A 7 12.81 2.14 18.43
CA GLY A 7 13.51 0.85 18.50
C GLY A 7 14.10 0.36 17.16
N LEU A 8 14.19 1.25 16.16
CA LEU A 8 14.79 0.93 14.88
C LEU A 8 16.32 0.75 14.98
N PRO A 9 16.92 -0.18 14.20
CA PRO A 9 18.36 -0.22 14.04
C PRO A 9 18.95 1.11 13.55
N ALA A 10 20.14 1.46 14.02
CA ALA A 10 20.80 2.74 13.70
C ALA A 10 20.95 3.00 12.19
N ALA A 11 21.16 1.95 11.39
CA ALA A 11 21.21 2.04 9.93
C ALA A 11 19.90 2.57 9.33
N LEU A 12 18.75 2.20 9.89
CA LEU A 12 17.44 2.64 9.42
C LEU A 12 17.11 4.04 9.92
N VAL A 13 17.45 4.37 11.16
CA VAL A 13 17.31 5.75 11.68
C VAL A 13 18.11 6.71 10.80
N ARG A 14 19.36 6.37 10.47
CA ARG A 14 20.19 7.16 9.56
C ARG A 14 19.56 7.30 8.18
N ALA A 15 19.01 6.19 7.60
CA ALA A 15 18.38 6.24 6.28
C ALA A 15 17.15 7.14 6.23
N VAL A 16 16.35 7.17 7.32
CA VAL A 16 15.20 8.06 7.48
C VAL A 16 15.64 9.52 7.56
N SER A 17 16.69 9.80 8.34
CA SER A 17 17.29 11.14 8.44
C SER A 17 17.84 11.61 7.08
N ASP A 18 18.57 10.76 6.37
CA ASP A 18 19.10 11.05 5.02
C ASP A 18 17.99 11.29 3.98
N ALA A 19 16.80 10.74 4.22
CA ALA A 19 15.62 10.97 3.40
C ALA A 19 14.85 12.27 3.77
N GLY A 20 15.33 13.02 4.78
CA GLY A 20 14.76 14.30 5.17
C GLY A 20 13.60 14.21 6.17
N TYR A 21 13.33 13.05 6.75
CA TYR A 21 12.27 12.89 7.74
C TYR A 21 12.80 13.10 9.16
N ALA A 22 12.42 14.21 9.78
CA ALA A 22 12.85 14.56 11.14
C ALA A 22 11.99 13.93 12.23
N GLN A 23 10.70 13.71 11.95
CA GLN A 23 9.73 13.23 12.93
C GLN A 23 8.83 12.14 12.35
N PRO A 24 8.51 11.08 13.12
CA PRO A 24 7.53 10.09 12.70
C PRO A 24 6.12 10.66 12.74
N THR A 25 5.29 10.20 11.81
CA THR A 25 3.84 10.45 11.82
C THR A 25 3.18 9.64 12.95
N ASP A 26 1.91 9.93 13.26
CA ASP A 26 1.16 9.20 14.28
C ASP A 26 1.08 7.69 13.97
N VAL A 27 0.79 7.33 12.72
CA VAL A 27 0.77 5.91 12.31
C VAL A 27 2.14 5.24 12.48
N GLN A 28 3.23 5.93 12.17
CA GLN A 28 4.59 5.40 12.30
C GLN A 28 4.95 5.21 13.78
N SER A 29 4.67 6.21 14.62
CA SER A 29 4.96 6.18 16.05
C SER A 29 4.28 5.01 16.77
N ARG A 30 3.08 4.64 16.33
CA ARG A 30 2.28 3.56 16.93
C ARG A 30 2.56 2.19 16.31
N ALA A 31 2.72 2.13 14.98
CA ALA A 31 2.86 0.85 14.28
C ALA A 31 4.29 0.28 14.33
N ILE A 32 5.33 1.13 14.21
CA ILE A 32 6.72 0.64 14.15
C ILE A 32 7.12 -0.15 15.39
N PRO A 33 6.93 0.36 16.62
CA PRO A 33 7.34 -0.40 17.82
C PRO A 33 6.61 -1.74 17.94
N ALA A 34 5.31 -1.78 17.70
CA ALA A 34 4.52 -3.01 17.76
C ALA A 34 4.93 -4.02 16.67
N ALA A 35 5.19 -3.55 15.45
CA ALA A 35 5.66 -4.39 14.36
C ALA A 35 7.06 -4.99 14.66
N LEU A 36 7.96 -4.22 15.28
CA LEU A 36 9.28 -4.70 15.69
C LEU A 36 9.21 -5.80 16.76
N GLN A 37 8.19 -5.79 17.60
CA GLN A 37 7.91 -6.84 18.60
C GLN A 37 7.31 -8.11 18.00
N GLY A 38 7.02 -8.14 16.69
CA GLY A 38 6.42 -9.30 16.02
C GLY A 38 4.92 -9.43 16.17
N VAL A 39 4.24 -8.38 16.66
CA VAL A 39 2.78 -8.34 16.80
C VAL A 39 2.14 -8.16 15.44
N ASP A 40 1.08 -8.90 15.15
CA ASP A 40 0.24 -8.68 13.97
C ASP A 40 -0.52 -7.36 14.14
N LEU A 41 -0.63 -6.58 13.06
CA LEU A 41 -1.26 -5.26 13.11
C LEU A 41 -2.43 -5.15 12.13
N ARG A 42 -3.47 -4.55 12.64
CA ARG A 42 -4.61 -4.03 11.88
C ARG A 42 -4.58 -2.50 11.95
N VAL A 43 -4.16 -1.85 10.86
CA VAL A 43 -3.91 -0.41 10.83
C VAL A 43 -4.93 0.30 9.94
N SER A 44 -5.78 1.11 10.55
CA SER A 44 -6.71 2.00 9.83
C SER A 44 -6.04 3.36 9.65
N SER A 45 -5.76 3.74 8.40
CA SER A 45 -5.11 4.99 8.06
C SER A 45 -5.40 5.40 6.62
N SER A 46 -5.47 6.71 6.39
CA SER A 46 -5.65 7.29 5.06
C SER A 46 -4.39 7.25 4.20
N THR A 47 -4.54 7.51 2.90
CA THR A 47 -3.41 7.83 2.01
C THR A 47 -2.68 9.09 2.51
N GLY A 48 -1.35 9.11 2.37
CA GLY A 48 -0.54 10.25 2.85
C GLY A 48 -0.21 10.25 4.35
N SER A 49 -0.74 9.31 5.14
CA SER A 49 -0.46 9.22 6.59
C SER A 49 0.95 8.75 6.97
N GLY A 50 1.76 8.33 5.98
CA GLY A 50 3.09 7.76 6.23
C GLY A 50 3.11 6.25 6.46
N LYS A 51 2.01 5.53 6.13
CA LYS A 51 1.87 4.08 6.32
C LYS A 51 2.98 3.26 5.66
N THR A 52 3.51 3.70 4.51
CA THR A 52 4.57 2.97 3.79
C THR A 52 5.82 2.80 4.66
N ALA A 53 6.29 3.85 5.31
CA ALA A 53 7.41 3.75 6.25
C ALA A 53 7.04 2.92 7.49
N ALA A 54 5.78 2.94 7.92
CA ALA A 54 5.30 2.20 9.08
C ALA A 54 5.44 0.68 8.93
N PHE A 55 5.41 0.14 7.70
CA PHE A 55 5.67 -1.28 7.47
C PHE A 55 7.04 -1.56 6.81
N VAL A 56 7.56 -0.67 5.98
CA VAL A 56 8.87 -0.88 5.32
C VAL A 56 10.01 -0.86 6.33
N LEU A 57 10.00 0.04 7.32
CA LEU A 57 11.06 0.11 8.32
C LEU A 57 11.13 -1.15 9.20
N PRO A 58 10.04 -1.68 9.76
CA PRO A 58 10.06 -2.97 10.44
C PRO A 58 10.46 -4.15 9.52
N ALA A 59 10.04 -4.12 8.25
CA ALA A 59 10.44 -5.14 7.28
C ALA A 59 11.96 -5.17 7.07
N LEU A 60 12.59 -4.00 6.90
CA LEU A 60 14.04 -3.87 6.76
C LEU A 60 14.78 -4.23 8.05
N ALA A 61 14.24 -3.88 9.23
CA ALA A 61 14.80 -4.30 10.51
C ALA A 61 14.83 -5.84 10.63
N ARG A 62 13.75 -6.52 10.18
CA ARG A 62 13.71 -7.99 10.13
C ARG A 62 14.77 -8.58 9.21
N VAL A 63 14.96 -7.99 8.02
CA VAL A 63 16.01 -8.41 7.07
C VAL A 63 17.41 -8.28 7.71
N LEU A 64 17.68 -7.14 8.37
CA LEU A 64 18.96 -6.91 9.09
C LEU A 64 19.16 -7.94 10.20
N ALA A 65 18.16 -8.17 11.05
CA ALA A 65 18.23 -9.15 12.14
C ALA A 65 18.50 -10.57 11.61
N ALA A 66 17.80 -10.97 10.55
CA ALA A 66 17.99 -12.28 9.94
C ALA A 66 19.37 -12.48 9.30
N ARG A 67 20.00 -11.42 8.79
CA ARG A 67 21.35 -11.47 8.22
C ARG A 67 22.44 -11.57 9.28
N ASN A 68 22.18 -11.00 10.45
CA ASN A 68 23.10 -11.03 11.59
C ASN A 68 22.98 -12.33 12.41
N ASP A 69 21.94 -13.12 12.17
CA ASP A 69 21.70 -14.40 12.85
C ASP A 69 22.27 -15.56 12.03
N PRO A 70 23.33 -16.27 12.52
CA PRO A 70 23.89 -17.42 11.82
C PRO A 70 22.89 -18.56 11.58
N ALA A 71 21.90 -18.73 12.47
CA ALA A 71 20.85 -19.74 12.34
C ALA A 71 19.87 -19.46 11.21
N LYS A 72 19.78 -18.20 10.76
CA LYS A 72 18.92 -17.75 9.66
C LYS A 72 19.65 -17.56 8.33
N ARG A 73 20.91 -18.02 8.25
CA ARG A 73 21.65 -18.03 6.99
C ARG A 73 20.96 -18.93 5.97
N ARG A 74 20.94 -18.45 4.74
CA ARG A 74 20.35 -19.18 3.61
C ARG A 74 21.45 -19.86 2.82
N ASP A 75 21.20 -21.12 2.45
CA ASP A 75 22.15 -21.93 1.68
C ASP A 75 22.33 -21.34 0.28
N LYS A 76 23.57 -21.39 -0.19
CA LYS A 76 23.89 -20.95 -1.56
C LYS A 76 23.36 -21.98 -2.56
N GLY A 77 22.80 -21.46 -3.67
CA GLY A 77 22.29 -22.30 -4.75
C GLY A 77 20.84 -22.78 -4.58
N ILE A 78 20.21 -22.51 -3.44
CA ILE A 78 18.80 -22.82 -3.19
C ILE A 78 17.96 -21.53 -3.35
N VAL A 79 16.81 -21.64 -4.03
CA VAL A 79 15.83 -20.55 -4.11
C VAL A 79 14.97 -20.57 -2.85
N HIS A 80 15.23 -19.67 -1.93
CA HIS A 80 14.50 -19.57 -0.67
C HIS A 80 13.25 -18.68 -0.73
N GLY A 81 13.08 -17.88 -1.80
CA GLY A 81 12.05 -16.86 -1.87
C GLY A 81 12.31 -15.67 -0.92
N PRO A 82 11.36 -14.73 -0.81
CA PRO A 82 11.50 -13.55 0.04
C PRO A 82 11.31 -13.88 1.53
N ARG A 83 11.87 -13.02 2.41
CA ARG A 83 11.51 -12.96 3.84
C ARG A 83 10.28 -12.08 4.07
N VAL A 84 10.11 -11.08 3.22
CA VAL A 84 9.02 -10.13 3.30
C VAL A 84 8.25 -10.15 1.99
N LEU A 85 6.94 -10.32 2.08
CA LEU A 85 6.00 -10.16 0.96
C LEU A 85 5.09 -8.98 1.24
N VAL A 86 5.03 -8.04 0.30
CA VAL A 86 4.07 -6.93 0.32
C VAL A 86 3.14 -7.07 -0.87
N LEU A 87 1.84 -7.10 -0.65
CA LEU A 87 0.83 -6.98 -1.69
C LEU A 87 0.29 -5.56 -1.74
N ALA A 88 0.21 -5.02 -2.95
CA ALA A 88 -0.35 -3.72 -3.26
C ALA A 88 -1.36 -3.85 -4.41
N PRO A 89 -2.45 -3.04 -4.45
CA PRO A 89 -3.53 -3.21 -5.42
C PRO A 89 -3.11 -2.88 -6.85
N THR A 90 -2.19 -1.94 -7.04
CA THR A 90 -1.79 -1.47 -8.38
C THR A 90 -0.28 -1.51 -8.57
N ARG A 91 0.13 -1.53 -9.84
CA ARG A 91 1.54 -1.43 -10.23
C ARG A 91 2.20 -0.17 -9.66
N GLU A 92 1.52 0.96 -9.75
CA GLU A 92 2.02 2.27 -9.31
C GLU A 92 2.33 2.25 -7.82
N LEU A 93 1.40 1.75 -7.00
CA LEU A 93 1.58 1.61 -5.55
C LEU A 93 2.70 0.62 -5.21
N ALA A 94 2.77 -0.51 -5.90
CA ALA A 94 3.86 -1.47 -5.72
C ALA A 94 5.24 -0.84 -6.02
N LEU A 95 5.34 -0.02 -7.07
CA LEU A 95 6.57 0.69 -7.41
C LEU A 95 6.91 1.79 -6.39
N GLN A 96 5.92 2.49 -5.84
CA GLN A 96 6.12 3.45 -4.75
C GLN A 96 6.67 2.76 -3.50
N VAL A 97 6.13 1.60 -3.11
CA VAL A 97 6.64 0.81 -2.00
C VAL A 97 8.07 0.32 -2.26
N ALA A 98 8.37 -0.11 -3.50
CA ALA A 98 9.72 -0.55 -3.88
C ALA A 98 10.74 0.59 -3.80
N ASN A 99 10.37 1.79 -4.26
CA ASN A 99 11.20 2.98 -4.15
C ASN A 99 11.45 3.33 -2.67
N ALA A 100 10.41 3.37 -1.84
CA ALA A 100 10.52 3.61 -0.41
C ALA A 100 11.43 2.57 0.27
N THR A 101 11.29 1.29 -0.10
CA THR A 101 12.13 0.19 0.41
C THR A 101 13.60 0.41 0.04
N THR A 102 13.89 0.88 -1.17
CA THR A 102 15.25 1.20 -1.61
C THR A 102 15.82 2.42 -0.87
N VAL A 103 15.02 3.47 -0.70
CA VAL A 103 15.42 4.69 0.00
C VAL A 103 15.73 4.42 1.47
N TYR A 104 14.83 3.74 2.18
CA TYR A 104 15.03 3.40 3.61
C TYR A 104 16.04 2.27 3.81
N GLY A 105 16.23 1.42 2.80
CA GLY A 105 17.20 0.32 2.83
C GLY A 105 18.62 0.67 2.37
N ARG A 106 18.92 1.96 2.08
CA ARG A 106 20.22 2.39 1.54
C ARG A 106 21.43 2.00 2.38
N HIS A 107 21.25 1.86 3.68
CA HIS A 107 22.29 1.44 4.61
C HIS A 107 22.15 -0.05 5.03
N VAL A 108 21.32 -0.84 4.33
CA VAL A 108 21.22 -2.28 4.50
C VAL A 108 22.12 -2.98 3.48
N PRO A 109 23.28 -3.51 3.88
CA PRO A 109 24.25 -4.07 2.92
C PRO A 109 23.66 -5.23 2.13
N GLY A 110 23.77 -5.19 0.80
CA GLY A 110 23.34 -6.26 -0.08
C GLY A 110 21.83 -6.55 -0.08
N LEU A 111 20.99 -5.59 0.32
CA LEU A 111 19.52 -5.71 0.25
C LEU A 111 19.07 -6.10 -1.17
N ARG A 112 18.19 -7.10 -1.25
CA ARG A 112 17.60 -7.60 -2.49
C ARG A 112 16.10 -7.38 -2.50
N VAL A 113 15.65 -6.46 -3.33
CA VAL A 113 14.25 -6.11 -3.51
C VAL A 113 13.83 -6.46 -4.93
N ALA A 114 12.67 -7.08 -5.09
CA ALA A 114 12.08 -7.34 -6.39
C ALA A 114 10.62 -6.90 -6.43
N THR A 115 10.18 -6.53 -7.64
CA THR A 115 8.77 -6.23 -7.91
C THR A 115 8.20 -7.23 -8.92
N VAL A 116 6.98 -7.69 -8.65
CA VAL A 116 6.22 -8.59 -9.52
C VAL A 116 4.87 -7.95 -9.81
N VAL A 117 4.80 -7.26 -10.95
CA VAL A 117 3.66 -6.41 -11.33
C VAL A 117 3.31 -6.56 -12.81
N GLY A 118 2.08 -6.25 -13.18
CA GLY A 118 1.65 -6.22 -14.57
C GLY A 118 2.44 -5.22 -15.43
N GLY A 119 2.46 -5.44 -16.75
CA GLY A 119 3.10 -4.52 -17.69
C GLY A 119 4.63 -4.49 -17.66
N VAL A 120 5.28 -5.42 -16.95
CA VAL A 120 6.74 -5.61 -16.95
C VAL A 120 7.04 -6.97 -17.60
N PRO A 121 8.12 -7.08 -18.43
CA PRO A 121 8.48 -8.34 -19.08
C PRO A 121 8.61 -9.49 -18.08
N TYR A 122 7.95 -10.61 -18.38
CA TYR A 122 7.89 -11.79 -17.52
C TYR A 122 9.28 -12.34 -17.19
N GLY A 123 10.18 -12.40 -18.18
CA GLY A 123 11.55 -12.91 -18.04
C GLY A 123 12.40 -12.13 -17.03
N ALA A 124 12.24 -10.79 -16.96
CA ALA A 124 12.94 -9.97 -15.99
C ALA A 124 12.51 -10.30 -14.55
N GLN A 125 11.20 -10.50 -14.35
CA GLN A 125 10.65 -10.88 -13.05
C GLN A 125 11.09 -12.30 -12.64
N LEU A 126 11.14 -13.25 -13.57
CA LEU A 126 11.68 -14.60 -13.33
C LEU A 126 13.13 -14.58 -12.84
N LYS A 127 13.97 -13.74 -13.44
CA LYS A 127 15.37 -13.60 -13.01
C LYS A 127 15.44 -13.11 -11.57
N ALA A 128 14.61 -12.14 -11.20
CA ALA A 128 14.57 -11.63 -9.83
C ALA A 128 14.07 -12.67 -8.83
N LEU A 129 13.05 -13.46 -9.18
CA LEU A 129 12.49 -14.50 -8.31
C LEU A 129 13.43 -15.70 -8.08
N ARG A 130 14.34 -15.98 -9.01
CA ARG A 130 15.34 -17.08 -8.90
C ARG A 130 16.55 -16.71 -8.05
N GLY A 131 16.80 -15.44 -7.84
CA GLY A 131 17.92 -14.94 -7.06
C GLY A 131 17.68 -14.95 -5.56
N PRO A 132 18.70 -14.66 -4.76
CA PRO A 132 18.50 -14.38 -3.35
C PRO A 132 17.62 -13.13 -3.21
N LEU A 133 16.53 -13.25 -2.46
CA LEU A 133 15.50 -12.21 -2.37
C LEU A 133 15.15 -11.97 -0.91
N ASP A 134 15.18 -10.71 -0.47
CA ASP A 134 14.76 -10.32 0.88
C ASP A 134 13.31 -9.82 0.89
N VAL A 135 12.98 -8.91 -0.02
CA VAL A 135 11.67 -8.26 -0.09
C VAL A 135 11.08 -8.43 -1.48
N LEU A 136 9.89 -9.00 -1.55
CA LEU A 136 9.06 -9.08 -2.74
C LEU A 136 7.86 -8.16 -2.59
N ILE A 137 7.68 -7.29 -3.56
CA ILE A 137 6.52 -6.40 -3.64
C ILE A 137 5.75 -6.77 -4.90
N ALA A 138 4.46 -7.08 -4.77
CA ALA A 138 3.69 -7.62 -5.87
C ALA A 138 2.26 -7.09 -5.94
N THR A 139 1.69 -7.12 -7.15
CA THR A 139 0.24 -7.09 -7.34
C THR A 139 -0.29 -8.52 -7.33
N PRO A 140 -1.47 -8.80 -6.72
CA PRO A 140 -1.99 -10.15 -6.56
C PRO A 140 -2.02 -10.96 -7.86
N GLY A 141 -2.68 -10.49 -8.91
CA GLY A 141 -2.82 -11.24 -10.15
C GLY A 141 -1.49 -11.64 -10.80
N ARG A 142 -0.48 -10.72 -10.86
CA ARG A 142 0.82 -11.08 -11.45
C ARG A 142 1.61 -12.06 -10.59
N LEU A 143 1.48 -12.00 -9.28
CA LEU A 143 2.09 -12.98 -8.38
C LEU A 143 1.45 -14.35 -8.58
N MET A 144 0.13 -14.41 -8.73
CA MET A 144 -0.60 -15.64 -9.07
C MET A 144 -0.09 -16.31 -10.37
N ASP A 145 0.18 -15.52 -11.42
CA ASP A 145 0.76 -16.03 -12.67
C ASP A 145 2.10 -16.74 -12.44
N HIS A 146 2.96 -16.15 -11.60
CA HIS A 146 4.26 -16.75 -11.27
C HIS A 146 4.12 -17.98 -10.37
N MET A 147 3.16 -17.99 -9.44
CA MET A 147 2.87 -19.13 -8.57
C MET A 147 2.33 -20.32 -9.36
N ALA A 148 1.37 -20.10 -10.26
CA ALA A 148 0.79 -21.13 -11.12
C ALA A 148 1.86 -21.84 -11.98
N ASN A 149 2.92 -21.14 -12.35
CA ASN A 149 4.05 -21.69 -13.09
C ASN A 149 5.15 -22.25 -12.18
N GLY A 150 4.92 -22.37 -10.87
CA GLY A 150 5.92 -22.86 -9.89
C GLY A 150 7.19 -22.01 -9.80
N LYS A 151 7.08 -20.71 -10.09
CA LYS A 151 8.25 -19.80 -10.15
C LYS A 151 8.38 -18.90 -8.92
N ALA A 152 7.37 -18.81 -8.08
CA ALA A 152 7.40 -18.04 -6.84
C ALA A 152 7.42 -19.01 -5.63
N VAL A 153 8.45 -18.89 -4.78
CA VAL A 153 8.58 -19.64 -3.53
C VAL A 153 8.21 -18.71 -2.39
N LEU A 154 7.15 -19.04 -1.63
CA LEU A 154 6.62 -18.19 -0.55
C LEU A 154 6.69 -18.84 0.84
N ALA A 155 7.11 -20.10 0.93
CA ALA A 155 7.12 -20.90 2.17
C ALA A 155 8.03 -20.34 3.28
N ASN A 156 8.94 -19.41 2.96
CA ASN A 156 9.86 -18.81 3.92
C ASN A 156 9.56 -17.32 4.21
N VAL A 157 8.35 -16.88 3.92
CA VAL A 157 7.90 -15.49 4.23
C VAL A 157 7.70 -15.37 5.74
N GLU A 158 8.47 -14.49 6.37
CA GLU A 158 8.41 -14.18 7.80
C GLU A 158 7.49 -12.98 8.10
N LEU A 159 7.35 -12.07 7.13
CA LEU A 159 6.47 -10.91 7.24
C LEU A 159 5.61 -10.77 5.98
N PHE A 160 4.30 -10.76 6.18
CA PHE A 160 3.30 -10.54 5.15
C PHE A 160 2.61 -9.20 5.36
N VAL A 161 2.58 -8.36 4.33
CA VAL A 161 1.96 -7.03 4.38
C VAL A 161 0.89 -6.93 3.30
N LEU A 162 -0.31 -6.52 3.70
CA LEU A 162 -1.39 -6.13 2.82
C LEU A 162 -1.54 -4.61 2.87
N ASP A 163 -1.15 -3.91 1.81
CA ASP A 163 -1.29 -2.45 1.71
C ASP A 163 -2.52 -2.09 0.87
N GLU A 164 -3.35 -1.16 1.36
CA GLU A 164 -4.63 -0.76 0.76
C GLU A 164 -5.56 -1.97 0.50
N ALA A 165 -5.81 -2.75 1.56
CA ALA A 165 -6.59 -3.99 1.47
C ALA A 165 -8.02 -3.76 0.97
N ASP A 166 -8.68 -2.68 1.36
CA ASP A 166 -9.99 -2.27 0.86
C ASP A 166 -9.97 -2.11 -0.67
N ARG A 167 -8.98 -1.43 -1.21
CA ARG A 167 -8.83 -1.25 -2.65
C ARG A 167 -8.56 -2.55 -3.39
N MET A 168 -7.80 -3.47 -2.79
CA MET A 168 -7.60 -4.82 -3.38
C MET A 168 -8.91 -5.59 -3.45
N LEU A 169 -9.79 -5.47 -2.45
CA LEU A 169 -11.11 -6.10 -2.46
C LEU A 169 -12.03 -5.46 -3.50
N ASP A 170 -12.04 -4.13 -3.61
CA ASP A 170 -12.82 -3.41 -4.63
C ASP A 170 -12.40 -3.80 -6.06
N MET A 171 -11.15 -4.17 -6.26
CA MET A 171 -10.62 -4.70 -7.52
C MET A 171 -10.86 -6.21 -7.72
N GLY A 172 -11.51 -6.89 -6.78
CA GLY A 172 -11.87 -8.30 -6.88
C GLY A 172 -10.77 -9.29 -6.49
N PHE A 173 -9.68 -8.86 -5.84
CA PHE A 173 -8.53 -9.71 -5.51
C PHE A 173 -8.67 -10.56 -4.25
N ILE A 174 -9.87 -10.69 -3.66
CA ILE A 174 -10.03 -11.41 -2.40
C ILE A 174 -9.61 -12.89 -2.53
N ASP A 175 -9.99 -13.56 -3.60
CA ASP A 175 -9.65 -14.96 -3.84
C ASP A 175 -8.14 -15.13 -4.12
N ASP A 176 -7.54 -14.22 -4.87
CA ASP A 176 -6.11 -14.20 -5.14
C ASP A 176 -5.31 -14.05 -3.84
N ILE A 177 -5.73 -13.11 -2.95
CA ILE A 177 -5.08 -12.90 -1.66
C ILE A 177 -5.18 -14.15 -0.79
N ASN A 178 -6.35 -14.78 -0.70
CA ASN A 178 -6.55 -16.01 0.06
C ASN A 178 -5.69 -17.15 -0.50
N HIS A 179 -5.63 -17.29 -1.82
CA HIS A 179 -4.80 -18.29 -2.47
C HIS A 179 -3.31 -18.05 -2.21
N ILE A 180 -2.82 -16.83 -2.38
CA ILE A 180 -1.43 -16.46 -2.06
C ILE A 180 -1.12 -16.79 -0.60
N ALA A 181 -2.01 -16.43 0.33
CA ALA A 181 -1.83 -16.67 1.76
C ALA A 181 -1.74 -18.17 2.11
N SER A 182 -2.36 -19.05 1.33
CA SER A 182 -2.30 -20.50 1.54
C SER A 182 -0.89 -21.11 1.27
N PHE A 183 -0.02 -20.38 0.56
CA PHE A 183 1.37 -20.77 0.31
C PHE A 183 2.37 -20.15 1.30
N LEU A 184 1.89 -19.30 2.20
CA LEU A 184 2.71 -18.71 3.25
C LEU A 184 2.76 -19.65 4.48
N PRO A 185 3.76 -19.49 5.36
CA PRO A 185 3.72 -20.16 6.66
C PRO A 185 2.40 -19.89 7.39
N PRO A 186 1.83 -20.87 8.08
CA PRO A 186 0.59 -20.69 8.83
C PRO A 186 0.69 -19.55 9.86
N GLN A 187 -0.45 -18.97 10.21
CA GLN A 187 -0.52 -17.99 11.29
C GLN A 187 0.09 -18.58 12.58
N GLY A 188 0.87 -17.75 13.30
CA GLY A 188 1.51 -18.16 14.54
C GLY A 188 2.71 -19.12 14.38
N GLN A 189 3.04 -19.56 13.17
CA GLN A 189 4.17 -20.43 12.87
C GLN A 189 5.29 -19.65 12.15
N GLY A 190 5.80 -18.61 12.78
CA GLY A 190 6.91 -17.82 12.24
C GLY A 190 6.51 -16.70 11.27
N ARG A 191 5.23 -16.55 10.91
CA ARG A 191 4.72 -15.45 10.09
C ARG A 191 4.07 -14.38 10.96
N GLN A 192 4.47 -13.15 10.75
CA GLN A 192 3.79 -11.93 11.18
C GLN A 192 3.00 -11.36 10.00
N THR A 193 1.82 -10.80 10.25
CA THR A 193 0.99 -10.14 9.23
C THR A 193 0.64 -8.73 9.63
N LEU A 194 0.85 -7.78 8.72
CA LEU A 194 0.45 -6.37 8.88
C LEU A 194 -0.58 -6.03 7.80
N MET A 195 -1.73 -5.51 8.19
CA MET A 195 -2.79 -5.15 7.27
C MET A 195 -3.14 -3.67 7.40
N PHE A 196 -3.00 -2.96 6.29
CA PHE A 196 -3.27 -1.52 6.17
C PHE A 196 -4.48 -1.30 5.26
N SER A 197 -5.43 -0.50 5.72
CA SER A 197 -6.65 -0.19 4.98
C SER A 197 -7.25 1.12 5.46
N ALA A 198 -8.00 1.82 4.63
CA ALA A 198 -8.76 2.99 5.07
C ALA A 198 -9.99 2.56 5.89
N THR A 199 -10.54 1.37 5.61
CA THR A 199 -11.68 0.81 6.32
C THR A 199 -11.47 -0.67 6.65
N PHE A 200 -12.08 -1.12 7.75
CA PHE A 200 -12.16 -2.54 8.14
C PHE A 200 -13.62 -3.00 8.30
N ALA A 201 -14.54 -2.34 7.62
CA ALA A 201 -15.94 -2.76 7.58
C ALA A 201 -16.14 -3.94 6.60
N GLY A 202 -17.21 -4.71 6.79
CA GLY A 202 -17.67 -5.74 5.86
C GLY A 202 -16.60 -6.78 5.48
N ALA A 203 -16.36 -6.95 4.19
CA ALA A 203 -15.45 -7.95 3.63
C ALA A 203 -13.99 -7.74 4.04
N VAL A 204 -13.54 -6.47 4.20
CA VAL A 204 -12.18 -6.17 4.68
C VAL A 204 -11.97 -6.68 6.11
N GLY A 205 -12.98 -6.51 6.98
CA GLY A 205 -12.94 -7.05 8.33
C GLY A 205 -12.94 -8.58 8.36
N GLN A 206 -13.64 -9.22 7.42
CA GLN A 206 -13.59 -10.69 7.27
C GLN A 206 -12.20 -11.15 6.83
N LEU A 207 -11.62 -10.49 5.84
CA LEU A 207 -10.25 -10.77 5.39
C LEU A 207 -9.25 -10.60 6.55
N ALA A 208 -9.39 -9.53 7.35
CA ALA A 208 -8.54 -9.30 8.51
C ALA A 208 -8.61 -10.46 9.52
N ARG A 209 -9.81 -10.96 9.83
CA ARG A 209 -9.99 -12.13 10.72
C ARG A 209 -9.30 -13.39 10.17
N ASN A 210 -9.28 -13.56 8.87
CA ASN A 210 -8.64 -14.73 8.24
C ASN A 210 -7.11 -14.61 8.18
N MET A 211 -6.58 -13.39 8.10
CA MET A 211 -5.16 -13.13 7.85
C MET A 211 -4.36 -12.84 9.12
N LEU A 212 -4.98 -12.23 10.12
CA LEU A 212 -4.34 -11.78 11.35
C LEU A 212 -4.60 -12.75 12.49
N LYS A 213 -3.65 -12.84 13.42
CA LYS A 213 -3.82 -13.57 14.67
C LYS A 213 -4.94 -12.94 15.50
N PRO A 214 -5.60 -13.73 16.40
CA PRO A 214 -6.67 -13.21 17.26
C PRO A 214 -6.24 -12.07 18.19
N ASP A 215 -4.95 -12.03 18.57
CA ASP A 215 -4.32 -11.03 19.43
C ASP A 215 -3.72 -9.85 18.65
N ALA A 216 -4.02 -9.71 17.37
CA ALA A 216 -3.54 -8.61 16.55
C ALA A 216 -3.93 -7.25 17.14
N GLN A 217 -2.95 -6.35 17.21
CA GLN A 217 -3.18 -5.00 17.71
C GLN A 217 -3.88 -4.14 16.64
N THR A 218 -4.93 -3.43 17.07
CA THR A 218 -5.60 -2.44 16.21
C THR A 218 -5.03 -1.06 16.46
N ILE A 219 -4.62 -0.40 15.36
CA ILE A 219 -4.16 0.99 15.35
C ILE A 219 -5.09 1.76 14.43
N SER A 220 -5.86 2.68 15.01
CA SER A 220 -6.68 3.62 14.25
C SER A 220 -6.06 5.00 14.37
N VAL A 221 -5.64 5.53 13.24
CA VAL A 221 -5.27 6.93 13.10
C VAL A 221 -6.45 7.61 12.43
N ALA A 222 -6.86 8.77 12.92
CA ALA A 222 -8.04 9.47 12.44
C ALA A 222 -8.11 9.45 10.91
N THR A 223 -8.99 8.62 10.40
CA THR A 223 -9.34 8.56 8.99
C THR A 223 -10.32 9.68 8.69
N HIS A 224 -10.37 10.14 7.48
CA HIS A 224 -11.15 11.25 6.94
C HIS A 224 -12.68 11.25 7.18
N THR A 225 -13.18 10.61 8.21
CA THR A 225 -14.49 10.90 8.80
C THR A 225 -14.45 12.14 9.70
N SER A 226 -13.27 12.58 10.14
CA SER A 226 -13.10 13.95 10.61
C SER A 226 -13.08 14.86 9.37
N THR A 227 -14.07 15.72 9.21
CA THR A 227 -14.01 16.88 8.32
C THR A 227 -12.60 17.45 8.38
N HIS A 228 -11.88 17.42 7.24
CA HIS A 228 -10.60 18.13 7.16
C HIS A 228 -10.89 19.58 7.50
N GLU A 229 -10.32 20.08 8.59
CA GLU A 229 -10.55 21.45 9.05
C GLU A 229 -10.26 22.50 7.96
N ASN A 230 -9.45 22.13 6.97
CA ASN A 230 -9.05 22.96 5.84
C ASN A 230 -9.88 22.73 4.56
N ILE A 231 -10.90 21.85 4.58
CA ILE A 231 -11.77 21.56 3.42
C ILE A 231 -13.21 21.82 3.82
N GLU A 232 -13.81 22.85 3.25
CA GLU A 232 -15.24 23.07 3.39
C GLU A 232 -16.00 22.10 2.48
N GLN A 233 -16.83 21.25 3.09
CA GLN A 233 -17.66 20.27 2.39
C GLN A 233 -19.11 20.74 2.37
N ARG A 234 -19.71 20.79 1.19
CA ARG A 234 -21.12 21.17 1.01
C ARG A 234 -21.85 20.07 0.25
N LEU A 235 -23.00 19.65 0.77
CA LEU A 235 -23.90 18.73 0.09
C LEU A 235 -25.02 19.53 -0.58
N HIS A 236 -25.19 19.32 -1.89
CA HIS A 236 -26.27 19.91 -2.66
C HIS A 236 -27.23 18.82 -3.14
N TRP A 237 -28.51 19.00 -2.86
CA TRP A 237 -29.56 18.11 -3.37
C TRP A 237 -30.01 18.59 -4.74
N ALA A 238 -30.18 17.66 -5.66
CA ALA A 238 -30.69 17.92 -7.00
C ALA A 238 -31.91 17.03 -7.26
N ASP A 239 -32.98 17.61 -7.81
CA ASP A 239 -34.24 16.90 -8.07
C ASP A 239 -34.09 15.95 -9.26
N ASP A 240 -33.29 16.37 -10.26
CA ASP A 240 -33.02 15.62 -11.46
C ASP A 240 -31.65 15.97 -12.07
N ALA A 241 -31.30 15.34 -13.19
CA ALA A 241 -30.04 15.59 -13.90
C ALA A 241 -29.92 17.04 -14.42
N ARG A 242 -31.03 17.67 -14.84
CA ARG A 242 -31.05 19.04 -15.32
C ARG A 242 -30.72 20.00 -14.17
N HIS A 243 -31.38 19.83 -13.03
CA HIS A 243 -31.11 20.62 -11.83
C HIS A 243 -29.66 20.43 -11.35
N LYS A 244 -29.14 19.20 -11.36
CA LYS A 244 -27.75 18.90 -11.01
C LYS A 244 -26.75 19.66 -11.90
N HIS A 245 -26.97 19.72 -13.21
CA HIS A 245 -26.09 20.45 -14.12
C HIS A 245 -26.18 21.97 -13.91
N ALA A 246 -27.38 22.49 -13.69
CA ALA A 246 -27.58 23.94 -13.40
C ALA A 246 -26.87 24.36 -12.09
N LEU A 247 -26.91 23.49 -11.06
CA LEU A 247 -26.16 23.70 -9.81
C LEU A 247 -24.66 23.72 -10.04
N LEU A 248 -24.12 22.79 -10.85
CA LEU A 248 -22.71 22.74 -11.20
C LEU A 248 -22.29 24.02 -11.95
N GLU A 249 -23.04 24.42 -12.98
CA GLU A 249 -22.78 25.64 -13.72
C GLU A 249 -22.80 26.90 -12.81
N HIS A 250 -23.76 26.97 -11.88
CA HIS A 250 -23.81 28.05 -10.89
C HIS A 250 -22.59 28.05 -9.97
N LEU A 251 -22.14 26.87 -9.48
CA LEU A 251 -20.98 26.78 -8.61
C LEU A 251 -19.67 27.16 -9.33
N LEU A 252 -19.54 26.80 -10.61
CA LEU A 252 -18.36 27.12 -11.43
C LEU A 252 -18.27 28.60 -11.82
N THR A 253 -19.37 29.36 -11.76
CA THR A 253 -19.41 30.81 -12.01
C THR A 253 -19.15 31.64 -10.75
N GLY A 254 -18.84 31.03 -9.61
CA GLY A 254 -18.54 31.74 -8.37
C GLY A 254 -17.34 32.67 -8.49
N VAL A 255 -17.43 33.86 -7.87
CA VAL A 255 -16.45 34.96 -8.01
C VAL A 255 -15.02 34.56 -7.58
N ASP A 256 -14.90 33.61 -6.67
CA ASP A 256 -13.60 33.16 -6.10
C ASP A 256 -13.13 31.81 -6.66
N MET A 257 -13.74 31.31 -7.75
CA MET A 257 -13.39 30.02 -8.34
C MET A 257 -12.21 30.18 -9.32
N GLU A 258 -11.01 29.80 -8.90
CA GLU A 258 -9.82 29.83 -9.76
C GLU A 258 -9.66 28.53 -10.55
N GLN A 259 -9.95 27.38 -9.92
CA GLN A 259 -9.81 26.05 -10.52
C GLN A 259 -10.80 25.08 -9.91
N ALA A 260 -11.36 24.20 -10.73
CA ALA A 260 -12.27 23.14 -10.28
C ALA A 260 -11.88 21.78 -10.87
N LEU A 261 -12.02 20.72 -10.07
CA LEU A 261 -11.90 19.33 -10.53
C LEU A 261 -13.27 18.66 -10.34
N VAL A 262 -13.87 18.23 -11.45
CA VAL A 262 -15.19 17.59 -11.44
C VAL A 262 -15.06 16.12 -11.76
N PHE A 263 -15.52 15.25 -10.84
CA PHE A 263 -15.54 13.81 -11.05
C PHE A 263 -16.88 13.37 -11.63
N THR A 264 -16.81 12.46 -12.61
CA THR A 264 -17.98 11.82 -13.23
C THR A 264 -17.92 10.32 -13.11
N SER A 265 -19.06 9.64 -13.28
CA SER A 265 -19.14 8.19 -13.14
C SER A 265 -18.57 7.42 -14.33
N THR A 266 -18.54 8.02 -15.52
CA THR A 266 -18.08 7.40 -16.77
C THR A 266 -17.21 8.34 -17.59
N GLN A 267 -16.37 7.75 -18.47
CA GLN A 267 -15.60 8.51 -19.48
C GLN A 267 -16.52 9.34 -20.37
N ARG A 268 -17.61 8.74 -20.80
CA ARG A 268 -18.61 9.40 -21.66
C ARG A 268 -19.24 10.64 -20.99
N ASP A 269 -19.49 10.57 -19.69
CA ASP A 269 -20.00 11.70 -18.93
C ASP A 269 -18.94 12.80 -18.78
N ALA A 270 -17.65 12.41 -18.65
CA ALA A 270 -16.55 13.36 -18.58
C ALA A 270 -16.41 14.15 -19.87
N ASP A 271 -16.42 13.47 -21.03
CA ASP A 271 -16.33 14.10 -22.35
C ASP A 271 -17.54 15.01 -22.60
N TRP A 272 -18.74 14.49 -22.39
CA TRP A 272 -19.98 15.25 -22.56
C TRP A 272 -20.01 16.51 -21.70
N LEU A 273 -19.58 16.40 -20.43
CA LEU A 273 -19.55 17.54 -19.50
C LEU A 273 -18.49 18.57 -19.91
N ALA A 274 -17.33 18.11 -20.38
CA ALA A 274 -16.27 19.00 -20.88
C ALA A 274 -16.75 19.78 -22.09
N ASP A 275 -17.38 19.15 -23.08
CA ASP A 275 -17.96 19.81 -24.26
C ASP A 275 -19.00 20.86 -23.83
N ARG A 276 -19.92 20.50 -22.96
CA ARG A 276 -20.97 21.40 -22.47
C ARG A 276 -20.40 22.62 -21.73
N LEU A 277 -19.39 22.42 -20.88
CA LEU A 277 -18.76 23.52 -20.15
C LEU A 277 -17.94 24.41 -21.07
N ALA A 278 -17.31 23.86 -22.11
CA ALA A 278 -16.64 24.65 -23.16
C ALA A 278 -17.62 25.54 -23.94
N ASP A 279 -18.81 25.01 -24.30
CA ASP A 279 -19.86 25.74 -25.02
C ASP A 279 -20.35 26.96 -24.25
N ILE A 280 -20.33 26.95 -22.93
CA ILE A 280 -20.71 28.09 -22.07
C ILE A 280 -19.50 28.94 -21.65
N GLY A 281 -18.32 28.71 -22.23
CA GLY A 281 -17.14 29.57 -22.13
C GLY A 281 -16.12 29.22 -21.06
N HIS A 282 -16.23 28.07 -20.41
CA HIS A 282 -15.18 27.60 -19.49
C HIS A 282 -13.98 27.01 -20.25
N GLN A 283 -12.77 27.25 -19.73
CA GLN A 283 -11.58 26.54 -20.16
C GLN A 283 -11.55 25.16 -19.45
N VAL A 284 -11.84 24.11 -20.16
CA VAL A 284 -12.02 22.76 -19.59
C VAL A 284 -11.36 21.70 -20.46
N ALA A 285 -10.91 20.60 -19.84
CA ALA A 285 -10.46 19.39 -20.51
C ALA A 285 -10.99 18.17 -19.76
N SER A 286 -11.35 17.10 -20.49
CA SER A 286 -11.63 15.80 -19.90
C SER A 286 -10.33 15.04 -19.68
N LEU A 287 -10.28 14.24 -18.60
CA LEU A 287 -9.18 13.35 -18.28
C LEU A 287 -9.73 11.98 -17.88
N HIS A 288 -9.39 10.95 -18.64
CA HIS A 288 -9.82 9.57 -18.39
C HIS A 288 -8.84 8.56 -18.99
N GLY A 289 -9.04 7.25 -18.76
CA GLY A 289 -8.13 6.19 -19.19
C GLY A 289 -8.34 5.64 -20.60
N GLY A 290 -9.05 6.39 -21.46
CA GLY A 290 -9.27 6.03 -22.86
C GLY A 290 -8.42 6.82 -23.82
#